data_11694f962f13ff0dff14d9b6fab0ed99
#
_entry.id   11694f962f13ff0dff14d9b6fab0ed99
#
_cell.length_a   1.000
_cell.length_b   1.000
_cell.length_c   1.000
_cell.angle_alpha   90.00
_cell.angle_beta   90.00
_cell.angle_gamma   90.00
#
_symmetry.space_group_name_H-M   'P 1'
#
loop_
_entity.id
_entity.type
_entity.pdbx_description
1 polymer ?
#
loop_
_entity_poly.entity_id
_entity_poly.type
_entity_poly.pdbx_seq_one_letter_code
_entity_poly.pdbx_strand_id
1 'polypeptide(L)'
;PFERVDIPQRFHAAAIGLGHRSGFGQDLADAVAEVIRQGFRFADRHDRLSLRFSLVSDLIREAGYWAQKSGHAQVTRADVESALAHQRRRADLPEQWLQGEIAEGTLMVDLQGEVIGQVNGLSVYELGDYSFGRPTRI
;
A
#
# COMPACT_ATOMS: atom_id res chain seq x y z
N PRO A 1 -18.56 -13.98 17.80
CA PRO A 1 -17.70 -13.31 18.75
C PRO A 1 -16.28 -13.34 18.19
N PHE A 2 -15.87 -12.23 17.56
CA PHE A 2 -14.49 -12.08 17.08
C PHE A 2 -13.65 -11.65 18.28
N GLU A 3 -12.78 -12.55 18.71
CA GLU A 3 -11.83 -12.31 19.78
C GLU A 3 -10.87 -11.18 19.37
N ARG A 4 -10.86 -10.12 20.16
CA ARG A 4 -10.02 -8.94 19.94
C ARG A 4 -8.58 -9.35 20.20
N VAL A 5 -7.84 -9.68 19.16
CA VAL A 5 -6.39 -9.92 19.27
C VAL A 5 -5.73 -8.56 19.45
N ASP A 6 -5.33 -8.27 20.67
CA ASP A 6 -4.61 -7.05 21.05
C ASP A 6 -3.15 -7.15 20.59
N ILE A 7 -2.94 -6.97 19.29
CA ILE A 7 -1.65 -7.14 18.62
C ILE A 7 -0.69 -5.95 18.79
N PRO A 8 -1.14 -4.67 18.97
CA PRO A 8 -0.24 -3.52 18.85
C PRO A 8 0.91 -3.50 19.83
N GLN A 9 0.72 -3.87 21.08
CA GLN A 9 1.78 -3.77 22.09
C GLN A 9 2.80 -4.90 22.04
N ARG A 10 2.39 -6.12 21.72
CA ARG A 10 3.30 -7.28 21.64
C ARG A 10 4.21 -7.22 20.40
N PHE A 11 3.71 -6.71 19.27
CA PHE A 11 4.54 -6.52 18.07
C PHE A 11 5.50 -5.34 18.19
N HIS A 12 5.08 -4.24 18.85
CA HIS A 12 6.00 -3.17 19.19
C HIS A 12 7.12 -3.64 20.11
N ALA A 13 6.82 -4.46 21.11
CA ALA A 13 7.82 -5.01 22.02
C ALA A 13 8.78 -5.99 21.31
N ALA A 14 8.29 -6.80 20.37
CA ALA A 14 9.13 -7.70 19.58
C ALA A 14 10.05 -6.94 18.60
N ALA A 15 9.54 -5.89 17.96
CA ALA A 15 10.34 -5.03 17.08
C ALA A 15 11.42 -4.24 17.86
N ILE A 16 11.11 -3.76 19.06
CA ILE A 16 12.06 -3.06 19.95
C ILE A 16 13.07 -4.03 20.56
N GLY A 17 12.66 -5.26 20.92
CA GLY A 17 13.52 -6.27 21.52
C GLY A 17 14.58 -6.86 20.58
N LEU A 18 14.36 -6.84 19.28
CA LEU A 18 15.29 -7.30 18.25
C LEU A 18 16.34 -6.24 17.86
N GLY A 19 16.10 -4.96 18.17
CA GLY A 19 16.90 -3.82 17.67
C GLY A 19 18.20 -3.53 18.44
N HIS A 20 18.57 -4.29 19.46
CA HIS A 20 19.70 -3.90 20.32
C HIS A 20 21.02 -4.65 20.08
N ARG A 21 21.13 -5.45 19.03
CA ARG A 21 22.37 -6.17 18.73
C ARG A 21 22.76 -6.07 17.26
N SER A 22 23.64 -5.14 16.95
CA SER A 22 24.31 -4.91 15.65
C SER A 22 23.42 -4.37 14.54
N GLY A 23 23.95 -3.53 13.63
CA GLY A 23 23.23 -2.88 12.53
C GLY A 23 22.39 -3.81 11.63
N PHE A 24 22.71 -5.09 11.57
CA PHE A 24 21.92 -6.13 10.87
C PHE A 24 20.52 -6.36 11.45
N GLY A 25 20.32 -6.13 12.74
CA GLY A 25 19.00 -6.29 13.37
C GLY A 25 18.05 -5.14 13.13
N GLN A 26 18.57 -3.94 12.91
CA GLN A 26 17.75 -2.75 12.72
C GLN A 26 17.08 -2.75 11.35
N ASP A 27 17.81 -3.06 10.28
CA ASP A 27 17.27 -3.08 8.91
C ASP A 27 16.13 -4.10 8.77
N LEU A 28 16.28 -5.29 9.39
CA LEU A 28 15.21 -6.29 9.40
C LEU A 28 14.01 -5.84 10.23
N ALA A 29 14.24 -5.20 11.38
CA ALA A 29 13.16 -4.68 12.23
C ALA A 29 12.37 -3.59 11.49
N ASP A 30 13.05 -2.72 10.75
CA ASP A 30 12.42 -1.68 9.95
C ASP A 30 11.64 -2.26 8.76
N ALA A 31 12.15 -3.31 8.12
CA ALA A 31 11.43 -4.05 7.08
C ALA A 31 10.15 -4.69 7.63
N VAL A 32 10.23 -5.36 8.79
CA VAL A 32 9.05 -5.96 9.45
C VAL A 32 8.03 -4.89 9.83
N ALA A 33 8.47 -3.74 10.35
CA ALA A 33 7.59 -2.63 10.69
C ALA A 33 6.84 -2.10 9.45
N GLU A 34 7.51 -2.05 8.29
CA GLU A 34 6.86 -1.63 7.03
C GLU A 34 5.83 -2.66 6.54
N VAL A 35 6.14 -3.94 6.61
CA VAL A 35 5.18 -5.02 6.28
C VAL A 35 3.95 -4.95 7.18
N ILE A 36 4.13 -4.73 8.50
CA ILE A 36 3.02 -4.58 9.46
C ILE A 36 2.18 -3.34 9.10
N ARG A 37 2.83 -2.21 8.79
CA ARG A 37 2.14 -0.98 8.36
C ARG A 37 1.29 -1.22 7.12
N GLN A 38 1.82 -1.98 6.17
CA GLN A 38 1.05 -2.36 4.97
C GLN A 38 -0.11 -3.30 5.31
N GLY A 39 0.05 -4.20 6.29
CA GLY A 39 -1.03 -5.05 6.79
C GLY A 39 -2.23 -4.25 7.35
N PHE A 40 -1.98 -3.11 8.00
CA PHE A 40 -3.04 -2.19 8.42
C PHE A 40 -3.73 -1.53 7.22
N ARG A 41 -2.98 -1.13 6.19
CA ARG A 41 -3.54 -0.57 4.95
C ARG A 41 -4.42 -1.58 4.22
N PHE A 42 -4.04 -2.85 4.16
CA PHE A 42 -4.86 -3.92 3.57
C PHE A 42 -6.17 -4.19 4.35
N ALA A 43 -6.25 -3.75 5.60
CA ALA A 43 -7.46 -3.84 6.42
C ALA A 43 -8.37 -2.62 6.31
N ASP A 44 -7.91 -1.53 5.65
CA ASP A 44 -8.53 -0.19 5.66
C ASP A 44 -8.83 0.33 7.07
N ARG A 45 -8.01 -0.08 8.03
CA ARG A 45 -8.15 0.25 9.45
C ARG A 45 -6.78 0.37 10.11
N HIS A 46 -6.68 1.29 11.07
CA HIS A 46 -5.45 1.50 11.87
C HIS A 46 -5.44 0.71 13.18
N ASP A 47 -6.53 0.06 13.52
CA ASP A 47 -6.68 -0.71 14.76
C ASP A 47 -6.67 -2.23 14.55
N ARG A 48 -6.61 -2.70 13.30
CA ARG A 48 -6.66 -4.12 12.94
C ARG A 48 -5.74 -4.43 11.77
N LEU A 49 -5.15 -5.62 11.80
CA LEU A 49 -4.41 -6.18 10.67
C LEU A 49 -5.36 -6.97 9.75
N SER A 50 -5.06 -6.94 8.46
CA SER A 50 -5.75 -7.78 7.49
C SER A 50 -5.45 -9.26 7.76
N LEU A 51 -6.50 -10.08 7.71
CA LEU A 51 -6.39 -11.55 7.73
C LEU A 51 -6.08 -12.13 6.33
N ARG A 52 -5.89 -11.29 5.32
CA ARG A 52 -5.53 -11.70 3.96
C ARG A 52 -4.03 -12.00 3.91
N PHE A 53 -3.64 -13.10 4.56
CA PHE A 53 -2.23 -13.51 4.67
C PHE A 53 -1.54 -13.75 3.32
N SER A 54 -2.30 -14.06 2.26
CA SER A 54 -1.76 -14.17 0.91
C SER A 54 -1.08 -12.89 0.46
N LEU A 55 -1.72 -11.72 0.66
CA LEU A 55 -1.17 -10.42 0.27
C LEU A 55 0.13 -10.10 1.00
N VAL A 56 0.16 -10.38 2.31
CA VAL A 56 1.35 -10.18 3.14
C VAL A 56 2.48 -11.14 2.71
N SER A 57 2.14 -12.40 2.44
CA SER A 57 3.10 -13.40 1.96
C SER A 57 3.69 -13.03 0.60
N ASP A 58 2.87 -12.55 -0.32
CA ASP A 58 3.32 -12.13 -1.66
C ASP A 58 4.21 -10.89 -1.58
N LEU A 59 3.88 -9.94 -0.71
CA LEU A 59 4.72 -8.78 -0.44
C LEU A 59 6.11 -9.20 0.11
N ILE A 60 6.13 -10.11 1.07
CA ILE A 60 7.40 -10.61 1.65
C ILE A 60 8.25 -11.32 0.59
N ARG A 61 7.64 -12.16 -0.25
CA ARG A 61 8.35 -12.85 -1.35
C ARG A 61 8.94 -11.86 -2.34
N GLU A 62 8.17 -10.84 -2.72
CA GLU A 62 8.62 -9.82 -3.65
C GLU A 62 9.72 -8.96 -3.04
N ALA A 63 9.62 -8.57 -1.77
CA ALA A 63 10.69 -7.88 -1.04
C ALA A 63 11.98 -8.71 -0.98
N GLY A 64 11.86 -10.04 -0.77
CA GLY A 64 12.99 -10.97 -0.85
C GLY A 64 13.67 -10.99 -2.22
N TYR A 65 12.88 -10.96 -3.30
CA TYR A 65 13.42 -10.84 -4.66
C TYR A 65 14.20 -9.52 -4.85
N TRP A 66 13.66 -8.41 -4.37
CA TRP A 66 14.33 -7.11 -4.50
C TRP A 66 15.60 -7.04 -3.64
N ALA A 67 15.62 -7.61 -2.43
CA ALA A 67 16.80 -7.73 -1.60
C ALA A 67 17.91 -8.50 -2.33
N GLN A 68 17.58 -9.66 -2.89
CA GLN A 68 18.53 -10.46 -3.67
C GLN A 68 19.08 -9.68 -4.88
N LYS A 69 18.22 -8.99 -5.61
CA LYS A 69 18.60 -8.18 -6.77
C LYS A 69 19.51 -7.01 -6.41
N SER A 70 19.33 -6.42 -5.23
CA SER A 70 20.14 -5.33 -4.70
C SER A 70 21.41 -5.81 -3.99
N GLY A 71 21.61 -7.12 -3.86
CA GLY A 71 22.78 -7.71 -3.18
C GLY A 71 22.71 -7.61 -1.66
N HIS A 72 21.53 -7.38 -1.08
CA HIS A 72 21.35 -7.35 0.36
C HIS A 72 21.29 -8.77 0.92
N ALA A 73 22.01 -9.00 2.02
CA ALA A 73 21.99 -10.30 2.73
C ALA A 73 20.68 -10.55 3.49
N GLN A 74 19.96 -9.48 3.82
CA GLN A 74 18.67 -9.52 4.51
C GLN A 74 17.73 -8.50 3.86
N VAL A 75 16.42 -8.72 3.99
CA VAL A 75 15.41 -7.78 3.51
C VAL A 75 15.47 -6.51 4.35
N THR A 76 15.60 -5.39 3.67
CA THR A 76 15.59 -4.05 4.26
C THR A 76 14.24 -3.38 4.03
N ARG A 77 13.97 -2.27 4.72
CA ARG A 77 12.81 -1.45 4.49
C ARG A 77 12.72 -0.97 3.02
N ALA A 78 13.84 -0.59 2.43
CA ALA A 78 13.89 -0.13 1.03
C ALA A 78 13.46 -1.22 0.04
N ASP A 79 13.75 -2.49 0.32
CA ASP A 79 13.31 -3.61 -0.51
C ASP A 79 11.80 -3.81 -0.42
N VAL A 80 11.21 -3.65 0.77
CA VAL A 80 9.74 -3.69 0.96
C VAL A 80 9.07 -2.52 0.21
N GLU A 81 9.61 -1.31 0.33
CA GLU A 81 9.10 -0.13 -0.39
C GLU A 81 9.22 -0.32 -1.92
N SER A 82 10.30 -0.92 -2.40
CA SER A 82 10.49 -1.26 -3.81
C SER A 82 9.45 -2.28 -4.29
N ALA A 83 9.20 -3.32 -3.51
CA ALA A 83 8.16 -4.30 -3.81
C ALA A 83 6.79 -3.63 -3.93
N LEU A 84 6.41 -2.79 -2.97
CA LEU A 84 5.15 -2.05 -2.98
C LEU A 84 5.03 -1.12 -4.20
N ALA A 85 6.10 -0.40 -4.54
CA ALA A 85 6.12 0.48 -5.71
C ALA A 85 5.91 -0.30 -7.01
N HIS A 86 6.54 -1.46 -7.13
CA HIS A 86 6.38 -2.32 -8.31
C HIS A 86 5.00 -3.00 -8.37
N GLN A 87 4.44 -3.42 -7.24
CA GLN A 87 3.05 -3.91 -7.18
C GLN A 87 2.08 -2.84 -7.68
N ARG A 88 2.20 -1.62 -7.14
CA ARG A 88 1.37 -0.49 -7.57
C ARG A 88 1.52 -0.22 -9.07
N ARG A 89 2.76 -0.14 -9.58
CA ARG A 89 3.02 0.13 -10.99
C ARG A 89 2.45 -0.92 -11.95
N ARG A 90 2.30 -2.18 -11.51
CA ARG A 90 1.65 -3.21 -12.31
C ARG A 90 0.12 -3.08 -12.33
N ALA A 91 -0.45 -2.48 -11.30
CA ALA A 91 -1.90 -2.39 -11.11
C ALA A 91 -2.48 -1.04 -11.55
N ASP A 92 -1.65 0.01 -11.73
CA ASP A 92 -2.09 1.39 -11.95
C ASP A 92 -2.38 1.74 -13.42
N LEU A 93 -2.20 0.79 -14.36
CA LEU A 93 -2.44 1.03 -15.78
C LEU A 93 -3.85 1.58 -16.08
N PRO A 94 -4.94 1.07 -15.50
CA PRO A 94 -6.28 1.62 -15.70
C PRO A 94 -6.41 3.07 -15.17
N GLU A 95 -5.74 3.39 -14.05
CA GLU A 95 -5.69 4.76 -13.53
C GLU A 95 -4.93 5.68 -14.49
N GLN A 96 -3.75 5.25 -14.97
CA GLN A 96 -2.95 6.02 -15.94
C GLN A 96 -3.70 6.28 -17.24
N TRP A 97 -4.41 5.27 -17.75
CA TRP A 97 -5.25 5.45 -18.94
C TRP A 97 -6.34 6.49 -18.71
N LEU A 98 -7.06 6.40 -17.57
CA LEU A 98 -8.09 7.36 -17.21
C LEU A 98 -7.53 8.80 -17.06
N GLN A 99 -6.37 8.95 -16.43
CA GLN A 99 -5.70 10.24 -16.32
C GLN A 99 -5.32 10.82 -17.70
N GLY A 100 -4.92 9.96 -18.62
CA GLY A 100 -4.68 10.34 -20.02
C GLY A 100 -5.94 10.90 -20.69
N GLU A 101 -7.08 10.20 -20.60
CA GLU A 101 -8.36 10.63 -21.14
C GLU A 101 -8.84 12.00 -20.60
N ILE A 102 -8.56 12.24 -19.30
CA ILE A 102 -8.86 13.54 -18.67
C ILE A 102 -7.91 14.61 -19.20
N ALA A 103 -6.61 14.31 -19.29
CA ALA A 103 -5.61 15.27 -19.78
C ALA A 103 -5.81 15.65 -21.25
N GLU A 104 -6.29 14.72 -22.08
CA GLU A 104 -6.63 14.93 -23.49
C GLU A 104 -7.99 15.62 -23.67
N GLY A 105 -8.77 15.80 -22.60
CA GLY A 105 -10.08 16.43 -22.65
C GLY A 105 -11.20 15.54 -23.20
N THR A 106 -10.94 14.24 -23.39
CA THR A 106 -11.94 13.24 -23.77
C THR A 106 -12.97 13.06 -22.65
N LEU A 107 -12.51 13.03 -21.41
CA LEU A 107 -13.35 13.09 -20.21
C LEU A 107 -13.36 14.52 -19.68
N MET A 108 -14.49 15.20 -19.85
CA MET A 108 -14.65 16.57 -19.38
C MET A 108 -14.89 16.58 -17.87
N VAL A 109 -13.93 17.12 -17.13
CA VAL A 109 -14.05 17.45 -15.71
C VAL A 109 -13.68 18.91 -15.55
N ASP A 110 -14.67 19.75 -15.31
CA ASP A 110 -14.42 21.17 -15.09
C ASP A 110 -13.88 21.37 -13.68
N LEU A 111 -12.67 21.94 -13.57
CA LEU A 111 -12.02 22.22 -12.29
C LEU A 111 -12.30 23.61 -11.76
N GLN A 112 -12.90 24.48 -12.59
CA GLN A 112 -13.17 25.88 -12.26
C GLN A 112 -14.56 26.28 -12.75
N GLY A 113 -15.16 27.22 -12.03
CA GLY A 113 -16.49 27.74 -12.35
C GLY A 113 -17.61 26.96 -11.66
N GLU A 114 -18.83 27.50 -11.82
CA GLU A 114 -20.07 26.91 -11.30
C GLU A 114 -21.04 26.74 -12.45
N VAL A 115 -21.62 25.56 -12.57
CA VAL A 115 -22.68 25.27 -13.58
C VAL A 115 -23.89 24.72 -12.84
N ILE A 116 -25.02 25.38 -13.02
CA ILE A 116 -26.29 24.98 -12.40
C ILE A 116 -26.72 23.60 -12.94
N GLY A 117 -27.03 22.68 -12.05
CA GLY A 117 -27.45 21.33 -12.40
C GLY A 117 -26.31 20.36 -12.65
N GLN A 118 -25.08 20.69 -12.29
CA GLN A 118 -23.93 19.82 -12.40
C GLN A 118 -23.11 19.81 -11.10
N VAL A 119 -22.59 18.63 -10.76
CA VAL A 119 -21.68 18.46 -9.62
C VAL A 119 -20.56 17.50 -10.01
N ASN A 120 -19.33 17.81 -9.58
CA ASN A 120 -18.22 16.87 -9.69
C ASN A 120 -18.26 15.92 -8.50
N GLY A 121 -18.40 14.64 -8.79
CA GLY A 121 -18.32 13.56 -7.83
C GLY A 121 -17.02 12.80 -7.96
N LEU A 122 -16.73 11.98 -6.96
CA LEU A 122 -15.63 11.02 -6.99
C LEU A 122 -16.20 9.61 -6.81
N SER A 123 -16.01 8.76 -7.81
CA SER A 123 -16.29 7.33 -7.70
C SER A 123 -14.99 6.57 -7.42
N VAL A 124 -15.05 5.56 -6.56
CA VAL A 124 -13.91 4.70 -6.26
C VAL A 124 -14.03 3.42 -7.10
N TYR A 125 -12.96 3.11 -7.82
CA TYR A 125 -12.83 1.87 -8.56
C TYR A 125 -11.93 0.92 -7.78
N GLU A 126 -12.44 -0.27 -7.52
CA GLU A 126 -11.70 -1.35 -6.86
C GLU A 126 -11.33 -2.43 -7.88
N LEU A 127 -10.05 -2.64 -8.10
CA LEU A 127 -9.50 -3.63 -9.01
C LEU A 127 -8.65 -4.64 -8.23
N GLY A 128 -9.31 -5.57 -7.56
CA GLY A 128 -8.64 -6.52 -6.70
C GLY A 128 -8.00 -5.86 -5.48
N ASP A 129 -6.69 -5.78 -5.48
CA ASP A 129 -5.91 -5.18 -4.38
C ASP A 129 -5.49 -3.72 -4.65
N TYR A 130 -5.97 -3.16 -5.75
CA TYR A 130 -5.70 -1.78 -6.15
C TYR A 130 -7.01 -0.99 -6.27
N SER A 131 -7.05 0.18 -5.67
CA SER A 131 -8.18 1.09 -5.77
C SER A 131 -7.73 2.50 -6.11
N PHE A 132 -8.52 3.20 -6.92
CA PHE A 132 -8.26 4.58 -7.27
C PHE A 132 -9.56 5.37 -7.43
N GLY A 133 -9.46 6.69 -7.28
CA GLY A 133 -10.57 7.60 -7.46
C GLY A 133 -10.74 8.02 -8.91
N ARG A 134 -11.96 7.92 -9.44
CA ARG A 134 -12.32 8.46 -10.74
C ARG A 134 -13.18 9.70 -10.55
N PRO A 135 -12.74 10.88 -10.99
CA PRO A 135 -13.61 12.04 -11.07
C PRO A 135 -14.74 11.76 -12.06
N THR A 136 -15.95 12.12 -11.68
CA THR A 136 -17.17 11.89 -12.46
C THR A 136 -18.02 13.15 -12.40
N ARG A 137 -18.50 13.57 -13.53
CA ARG A 137 -19.48 14.67 -13.63
C ARG A 137 -20.89 14.09 -13.51
N ILE A 138 -21.69 14.61 -12.62
CA ILE A 138 -23.09 14.21 -12.37
C ILE A 138 -24.00 15.39 -12.70
#